data_ba18dfef5a172755b6b271eaa8cad31c
#
_entry.id   ba18dfef5a172755b6b271eaa8cad31c
#
_cell.length_a   1.000
_cell.length_b   1.000
_cell.length_c   1.000
_cell.angle_alpha   90.00
_cell.angle_beta   90.00
_cell.angle_gamma   90.00
#
_symmetry.space_group_name_H-M   'P 1'
#
loop_
_entity.id
_entity.type
_entity.pdbx_description
1 polymer ?
#
loop_
_entity_poly.entity_id
_entity_poly.type
_entity_poly.pdbx_seq_one_letter_code
_entity_poly.pdbx_strand_id
1 'polypeptide(L)'
;MSADFSQDSNYVKNEDLHHACKTARRFINYRPRSESELRVRLSRDYTDDVIKECIGAMYRENLLDDKRFAQIYVDSRTNSRHKSATTIREDLSRKGISKNILTAVTSDIDDEDQALKVAHKKARSLSYLPKPRFFQKMMSHMNRRGFTYSISYKASEVAWSDIQNVELQ
;
A
#
# COMPACT_ATOMS: atom_id res chain seq x y z
N MET A 1 -10.20 -53.03 -13.95
CA MET A 1 -10.79 -52.22 -12.88
C MET A 1 -9.83 -51.08 -12.52
N SER A 2 -9.59 -50.08 -13.41
CA SER A 2 -8.61 -49.01 -13.16
C SER A 2 -9.05 -47.64 -13.72
N ALA A 3 -10.33 -47.45 -14.02
CA ALA A 3 -10.81 -46.19 -14.66
C ALA A 3 -11.54 -45.21 -13.71
N ASP A 4 -11.81 -45.58 -12.46
CA ASP A 4 -12.72 -44.83 -11.59
C ASP A 4 -12.04 -43.77 -10.73
N PHE A 5 -10.77 -43.96 -10.34
CA PHE A 5 -10.06 -43.07 -9.46
C PHE A 5 -9.69 -41.71 -10.10
N SER A 6 -9.56 -41.61 -11.43
CA SER A 6 -9.19 -40.38 -12.12
C SER A 6 -10.39 -39.43 -12.31
N GLN A 7 -11.60 -39.95 -12.40
CA GLN A 7 -12.82 -39.15 -12.57
C GLN A 7 -13.22 -38.50 -11.24
N ASP A 8 -13.15 -39.23 -10.12
CA ASP A 8 -13.45 -38.69 -8.80
C ASP A 8 -12.48 -37.55 -8.40
N SER A 9 -11.17 -37.71 -8.70
CA SER A 9 -10.16 -36.68 -8.43
C SER A 9 -10.40 -35.41 -9.22
N ASN A 10 -10.82 -35.50 -10.49
CA ASN A 10 -11.14 -34.32 -11.31
C ASN A 10 -12.46 -33.65 -10.88
N TYR A 11 -13.42 -34.42 -10.41
CA TYR A 11 -14.68 -33.86 -9.92
C TYR A 11 -14.48 -33.05 -8.64
N VAL A 12 -13.75 -33.58 -7.66
CA VAL A 12 -13.41 -32.92 -6.40
C VAL A 12 -12.60 -31.63 -6.68
N LYS A 13 -11.62 -31.70 -7.58
CA LYS A 13 -10.82 -30.53 -7.97
C LYS A 13 -11.67 -29.42 -8.60
N ASN A 14 -12.69 -29.74 -9.38
CA ASN A 14 -13.60 -28.77 -9.98
C ASN A 14 -14.52 -28.11 -8.95
N GLU A 15 -15.00 -28.84 -7.96
CA GLU A 15 -15.78 -28.27 -6.85
C GLU A 15 -14.93 -27.33 -6.01
N ASP A 16 -13.72 -27.74 -5.64
CA ASP A 16 -12.78 -26.92 -4.90
C ASP A 16 -12.44 -25.61 -5.65
N LEU A 17 -12.22 -25.69 -6.97
CA LEU A 17 -11.97 -24.52 -7.79
C LEU A 17 -13.18 -23.57 -7.81
N HIS A 18 -14.38 -24.10 -7.93
CA HIS A 18 -15.60 -23.28 -7.88
C HIS A 18 -15.73 -22.54 -6.55
N HIS A 19 -15.53 -23.24 -5.43
CA HIS A 19 -15.58 -22.66 -4.09
C HIS A 19 -14.44 -21.65 -3.84
N ALA A 20 -13.22 -21.94 -4.30
CA ALA A 20 -12.09 -21.02 -4.24
C ALA A 20 -12.37 -19.71 -5.00
N CYS A 21 -12.89 -19.81 -6.23
CA CYS A 21 -13.26 -18.65 -7.03
C CYS A 21 -14.38 -17.81 -6.37
N LYS A 22 -15.39 -18.46 -5.78
CA LYS A 22 -16.44 -17.78 -5.02
C LYS A 22 -15.87 -17.02 -3.82
N THR A 23 -14.95 -17.64 -3.08
CA THR A 23 -14.23 -17.03 -1.95
C THR A 23 -13.37 -15.86 -2.40
N ALA A 24 -12.63 -16.02 -3.50
CA ALA A 24 -11.79 -14.99 -4.11
C ALA A 24 -12.60 -13.74 -4.49
N ARG A 25 -13.71 -13.92 -5.23
CA ARG A 25 -14.59 -12.79 -5.63
C ARG A 25 -15.12 -12.04 -4.42
N ARG A 26 -15.58 -12.74 -3.38
CA ARG A 26 -16.03 -12.08 -2.13
C ARG A 26 -14.90 -11.30 -1.45
N PHE A 27 -13.69 -11.84 -1.44
CA PHE A 27 -12.53 -11.23 -0.80
C PHE A 27 -12.06 -9.97 -1.54
N ILE A 28 -12.07 -10.00 -2.88
CA ILE A 28 -11.71 -8.86 -3.75
C ILE A 28 -12.80 -7.78 -3.72
N ASN A 29 -14.07 -8.17 -3.74
CA ASN A 29 -15.19 -7.21 -3.75
C ASN A 29 -15.29 -6.39 -2.46
N TYR A 30 -14.79 -6.89 -1.34
CA TYR A 30 -14.77 -6.13 -0.09
C TYR A 30 -13.82 -4.92 -0.14
N ARG A 31 -12.62 -5.09 -0.74
CA ARG A 31 -11.65 -4.04 -1.06
C ARG A 31 -10.64 -4.55 -2.10
N PRO A 32 -9.95 -3.67 -2.84
CA PRO A 32 -8.84 -4.09 -3.69
C PRO A 32 -7.81 -4.94 -2.94
N ARG A 33 -7.31 -5.99 -3.59
CA ARG A 33 -6.34 -6.95 -3.05
C ARG A 33 -5.21 -7.17 -4.04
N SER A 34 -4.00 -7.43 -3.52
CA SER A 34 -2.92 -7.95 -4.35
C SER A 34 -3.08 -9.47 -4.57
N GLU A 35 -2.40 -9.99 -5.59
CA GLU A 35 -2.32 -11.45 -5.82
C GLU A 35 -1.81 -12.16 -4.58
N SER A 36 -0.76 -11.64 -3.95
CA SER A 36 -0.17 -12.24 -2.75
C SER A 36 -1.16 -12.28 -1.57
N GLU A 37 -1.95 -11.22 -1.35
CA GLU A 37 -3.00 -11.22 -0.31
C GLU A 37 -4.08 -12.28 -0.61
N LEU A 38 -4.44 -12.44 -1.89
CA LEU A 38 -5.42 -13.46 -2.29
C LEU A 38 -4.86 -14.88 -2.12
N ARG A 39 -3.61 -15.12 -2.54
CA ARG A 39 -2.91 -16.39 -2.37
C ARG A 39 -2.87 -16.83 -0.89
N VAL A 40 -2.45 -15.93 -0.01
CA VAL A 40 -2.44 -16.16 1.45
C VAL A 40 -3.84 -16.45 2.00
N ARG A 41 -4.87 -15.80 1.46
CA ARG A 41 -6.26 -16.08 1.90
C ARG A 41 -6.72 -17.47 1.49
N LEU A 42 -6.42 -17.87 0.25
CA LEU A 42 -6.84 -19.17 -0.30
C LEU A 42 -6.01 -20.35 0.23
N SER A 43 -4.75 -20.16 0.57
CA SER A 43 -3.85 -21.22 1.07
C SER A 43 -4.29 -21.85 2.40
N ARG A 44 -5.28 -21.28 3.06
CA ARG A 44 -5.86 -21.85 4.28
C ARG A 44 -6.77 -23.03 4.03
N ASP A 45 -7.38 -23.08 2.85
CA ASP A 45 -8.49 -23.96 2.57
C ASP A 45 -8.29 -24.79 1.29
N TYR A 46 -7.35 -24.41 0.40
CA TYR A 46 -7.18 -24.98 -0.94
C TYR A 46 -5.72 -25.32 -1.25
N THR A 47 -5.53 -26.28 -2.17
CA THR A 47 -4.21 -26.68 -2.67
C THR A 47 -3.62 -25.66 -3.64
N ASP A 48 -2.29 -25.69 -3.84
CA ASP A 48 -1.59 -24.75 -4.71
C ASP A 48 -2.08 -24.78 -6.16
N ASP A 49 -2.45 -25.95 -6.68
CA ASP A 49 -3.00 -26.10 -8.03
C ASP A 49 -4.34 -25.38 -8.18
N VAL A 50 -5.26 -25.57 -7.23
CA VAL A 50 -6.56 -24.89 -7.20
C VAL A 50 -6.37 -23.38 -7.05
N ILE A 51 -5.45 -22.95 -6.20
CA ILE A 51 -5.12 -21.52 -6.01
C ILE A 51 -4.61 -20.91 -7.30
N LYS A 52 -3.65 -21.56 -7.97
CA LYS A 52 -3.06 -21.08 -9.23
C LYS A 52 -4.14 -20.92 -10.31
N GLU A 53 -5.02 -21.88 -10.43
CA GLU A 53 -6.10 -21.88 -11.42
C GLU A 53 -7.14 -20.79 -11.11
N CYS A 54 -7.52 -20.65 -9.83
CA CYS A 54 -8.41 -19.60 -9.34
C CYS A 54 -7.83 -18.19 -9.57
N ILE A 55 -6.56 -17.96 -9.27
CA ILE A 55 -5.89 -16.67 -9.52
C ILE A 55 -5.89 -16.35 -11.01
N GLY A 56 -5.58 -17.35 -11.87
CA GLY A 56 -5.68 -17.18 -13.32
C GLY A 56 -7.08 -16.79 -13.79
N ALA A 57 -8.13 -17.34 -13.18
CA ALA A 57 -9.51 -16.94 -13.45
C ALA A 57 -9.77 -15.48 -13.03
N MET A 58 -9.31 -15.05 -11.87
CA MET A 58 -9.48 -13.67 -11.38
C MET A 58 -8.80 -12.64 -12.31
N TYR A 59 -7.64 -12.97 -12.88
CA TYR A 59 -6.99 -12.13 -13.89
C TYR A 59 -7.79 -12.06 -15.19
N ARG A 60 -8.29 -13.20 -15.70
CA ARG A 60 -9.13 -13.21 -16.92
C ARG A 60 -10.44 -12.43 -16.75
N GLU A 61 -10.99 -12.41 -15.54
CA GLU A 61 -12.19 -11.63 -15.20
C GLU A 61 -11.88 -10.15 -14.87
N ASN A 62 -10.62 -9.71 -14.98
CA ASN A 62 -10.17 -8.36 -14.60
C ASN A 62 -10.51 -7.95 -13.15
N LEU A 63 -10.68 -8.93 -12.27
CA LEU A 63 -10.92 -8.71 -10.85
C LEU A 63 -9.61 -8.52 -10.06
N LEU A 64 -8.51 -9.05 -10.58
CA LEU A 64 -7.18 -8.97 -9.99
C LEU A 64 -6.23 -8.21 -10.94
N ASP A 65 -5.57 -7.18 -10.42
CA ASP A 65 -4.59 -6.36 -11.12
C ASP A 65 -3.67 -5.69 -10.10
N ASP A 66 -2.45 -6.22 -9.95
CA ASP A 66 -1.46 -5.73 -9.00
C ASP A 66 -0.97 -4.31 -9.32
N LYS A 67 -0.94 -3.92 -10.60
CA LYS A 67 -0.56 -2.56 -10.98
C LYS A 67 -1.64 -1.55 -10.56
N ARG A 68 -2.90 -1.85 -10.86
CA ARG A 68 -4.03 -1.03 -10.43
C ARG A 68 -4.14 -0.97 -8.90
N PHE A 69 -3.95 -2.10 -8.22
CA PHE A 69 -3.89 -2.15 -6.75
C PHE A 69 -2.80 -1.24 -6.19
N ALA A 70 -1.58 -1.33 -6.74
CA ALA A 70 -0.45 -0.52 -6.31
C ALA A 70 -0.69 0.98 -6.55
N GLN A 71 -1.28 1.37 -7.69
CA GLN A 71 -1.62 2.76 -7.98
C GLN A 71 -2.64 3.32 -6.98
N ILE A 72 -3.73 2.61 -6.73
CA ILE A 72 -4.73 3.00 -5.71
C ILE A 72 -4.09 3.17 -4.34
N TYR A 73 -3.15 2.28 -4.00
CA TYR A 73 -2.42 2.36 -2.74
C TYR A 73 -1.55 3.62 -2.67
N VAL A 74 -0.77 3.92 -3.72
CA VAL A 74 0.04 5.15 -3.85
C VAL A 74 -0.85 6.37 -3.66
N ASP A 75 -1.92 6.51 -4.43
CA ASP A 75 -2.83 7.66 -4.39
C ASP A 75 -3.41 7.87 -2.98
N SER A 76 -3.80 6.79 -2.31
CA SER A 76 -4.28 6.86 -0.94
C SER A 76 -3.21 7.32 0.06
N ARG A 77 -1.93 7.00 -0.18
CA ARG A 77 -0.84 7.34 0.74
C ARG A 77 -0.23 8.72 0.48
N THR A 78 -0.24 9.17 -0.76
CA THR A 78 0.20 10.52 -1.13
C THR A 78 -0.87 11.57 -0.83
N ASN A 79 -2.13 11.31 -1.15
CA ASN A 79 -3.21 12.29 -0.97
C ASN A 79 -3.69 12.44 0.49
N SER A 80 -3.76 11.35 1.25
CA SER A 80 -4.35 11.39 2.59
C SER A 80 -3.32 11.41 3.73
N ARG A 81 -2.22 10.66 3.57
CA ARG A 81 -1.25 10.40 4.65
C ARG A 81 0.11 11.02 4.40
N HIS A 82 0.39 11.44 3.18
CA HIS A 82 1.66 12.06 2.78
C HIS A 82 2.87 11.27 3.31
N LYS A 83 3.01 10.01 2.86
CA LYS A 83 4.16 9.16 3.16
C LYS A 83 5.24 9.32 2.10
N SER A 84 6.50 9.05 2.46
CA SER A 84 7.60 9.01 1.50
C SER A 84 7.48 7.88 0.50
N ALA A 85 8.07 8.05 -0.68
CA ALA A 85 8.15 7.01 -1.72
C ALA A 85 8.78 5.71 -1.19
N THR A 86 9.82 5.82 -0.37
CA THR A 86 10.49 4.66 0.24
C THR A 86 9.52 3.86 1.13
N THR A 87 8.80 4.52 2.03
CA THR A 87 7.82 3.84 2.89
C THR A 87 6.69 3.20 2.08
N ILE A 88 6.23 3.86 1.01
CA ILE A 88 5.20 3.31 0.13
C ILE A 88 5.72 2.07 -0.60
N ARG A 89 6.97 2.07 -1.11
CA ARG A 89 7.60 0.89 -1.72
C ARG A 89 7.72 -0.28 -0.76
N GLU A 90 8.15 -0.04 0.48
CA GLU A 90 8.24 -1.07 1.51
C GLU A 90 6.87 -1.66 1.85
N ASP A 91 5.85 -0.82 2.02
CA ASP A 91 4.49 -1.26 2.28
C ASP A 91 3.94 -2.14 1.14
N LEU A 92 4.15 -1.74 -0.12
CA LEU A 92 3.72 -2.50 -1.30
C LEU A 92 4.54 -3.77 -1.51
N SER A 93 5.85 -3.74 -1.22
CA SER A 93 6.71 -4.93 -1.26
C SER A 93 6.23 -6.01 -0.28
N ARG A 94 5.85 -5.61 0.95
CA ARG A 94 5.24 -6.54 1.94
C ARG A 94 3.89 -7.10 1.49
N LYS A 95 3.25 -6.47 0.51
CA LYS A 95 2.01 -6.95 -0.12
C LYS A 95 2.28 -7.82 -1.36
N GLY A 96 3.54 -8.15 -1.62
CA GLY A 96 3.96 -9.01 -2.71
C GLY A 96 3.99 -8.36 -4.09
N ILE A 97 3.94 -7.04 -4.17
CA ILE A 97 4.01 -6.31 -5.45
C ILE A 97 5.44 -6.41 -6.02
N SER A 98 5.53 -6.72 -7.32
CA SER A 98 6.80 -6.90 -8.01
C SER A 98 7.61 -5.60 -8.10
N LYS A 99 8.96 -5.73 -8.15
CA LYS A 99 9.87 -4.57 -8.23
C LYS A 99 9.59 -3.65 -9.42
N ASN A 100 9.23 -4.20 -10.57
CA ASN A 100 8.92 -3.41 -11.76
C ASN A 100 7.70 -2.53 -11.55
N ILE A 101 6.63 -3.08 -10.95
CA ILE A 101 5.43 -2.32 -10.61
C ILE A 101 5.77 -1.26 -9.55
N LEU A 102 6.51 -1.63 -8.49
CA LEU A 102 6.94 -0.70 -7.44
C LEU A 102 7.65 0.53 -8.03
N THR A 103 8.63 0.30 -8.89
CA THR A 103 9.39 1.38 -9.55
C THR A 103 8.45 2.26 -10.37
N ALA A 104 7.59 1.67 -11.19
CA ALA A 104 6.70 2.41 -12.08
C ALA A 104 5.68 3.28 -11.31
N VAL A 105 5.08 2.77 -10.23
CA VAL A 105 4.02 3.51 -9.51
C VAL A 105 4.57 4.54 -8.50
N THR A 106 5.87 4.50 -8.21
CA THR A 106 6.47 5.44 -7.23
C THR A 106 7.48 6.41 -7.84
N SER A 107 7.71 6.37 -9.18
CA SER A 107 8.65 7.24 -9.87
C SER A 107 8.33 8.73 -9.71
N ASP A 108 7.06 9.07 -9.70
CA ASP A 108 6.57 10.44 -9.77
C ASP A 108 6.27 11.03 -8.38
N ILE A 109 6.59 10.30 -7.30
CA ILE A 109 6.39 10.80 -5.93
C ILE A 109 7.51 11.79 -5.61
N ASP A 110 7.15 13.04 -5.41
CA ASP A 110 8.04 14.09 -4.91
C ASP A 110 8.00 14.09 -3.37
N ASP A 111 9.06 13.54 -2.76
CA ASP A 111 9.18 13.48 -1.30
C ASP A 111 9.35 14.85 -0.64
N GLU A 112 9.88 15.87 -1.33
CA GLU A 112 9.99 17.24 -0.81
C GLU A 112 8.61 17.90 -0.73
N ASP A 113 7.80 17.78 -1.79
CA ASP A 113 6.41 18.28 -1.80
C ASP A 113 5.55 17.56 -0.74
N GLN A 114 5.66 16.25 -0.65
CA GLN A 114 4.93 15.49 0.37
C GLN A 114 5.33 15.89 1.80
N ALA A 115 6.60 16.10 2.03
CA ALA A 115 7.13 16.55 3.33
C ALA A 115 6.63 17.93 3.71
N LEU A 116 6.61 18.88 2.78
CA LEU A 116 6.07 20.22 3.00
C LEU A 116 4.58 20.18 3.41
N LYS A 117 3.77 19.40 2.72
CA LYS A 117 2.35 19.20 3.06
C LYS A 117 2.17 18.66 4.49
N VAL A 118 3.01 17.70 4.88
CA VAL A 118 3.03 17.16 6.26
C VAL A 118 3.43 18.23 7.26
N ALA A 119 4.52 18.96 6.96
CA ALA A 119 5.06 19.96 7.86
C ALA A 119 4.06 21.09 8.13
N HIS A 120 3.46 21.68 7.08
CA HIS A 120 2.45 22.75 7.23
C HIS A 120 1.22 22.27 8.00
N LYS A 121 0.70 21.06 7.69
CA LYS A 121 -0.45 20.49 8.41
C LYS A 121 -0.13 20.27 9.89
N LYS A 122 1.07 19.77 10.22
CA LYS A 122 1.48 19.48 11.59
C LYS A 122 1.86 20.74 12.36
N ALA A 123 2.46 21.73 11.70
CA ALA A 123 2.94 22.97 12.27
C ALA A 123 1.85 23.72 13.05
N ARG A 124 0.61 23.76 12.52
CA ARG A 124 -0.54 24.40 13.17
C ARG A 124 -0.79 23.88 14.61
N SER A 125 -0.56 22.59 14.83
CA SER A 125 -0.73 21.97 16.15
C SER A 125 0.49 22.07 17.06
N LEU A 126 1.59 22.66 16.57
CA LEU A 126 2.86 22.80 17.28
C LEU A 126 3.30 24.26 17.42
N SER A 127 2.52 25.24 16.90
CA SER A 127 2.87 26.67 16.85
C SER A 127 3.17 27.28 18.22
N TYR A 128 2.49 26.80 19.27
CA TYR A 128 2.69 27.27 20.64
C TYR A 128 4.01 26.81 21.28
N LEU A 129 4.79 25.96 20.63
CA LEU A 129 6.02 25.40 21.20
C LEU A 129 7.24 26.29 20.84
N PRO A 130 8.23 26.40 21.74
CA PRO A 130 9.50 27.02 21.40
C PRO A 130 10.23 26.21 20.31
N LYS A 131 11.01 26.88 19.46
CA LYS A 131 11.69 26.33 18.29
C LYS A 131 12.33 24.94 18.51
N PRO A 132 13.14 24.71 19.58
CA PRO A 132 13.76 23.40 19.78
C PRO A 132 12.74 22.26 19.96
N ARG A 133 11.66 22.51 20.68
CA ARG A 133 10.60 21.53 20.92
C ARG A 133 9.73 21.31 19.68
N PHE A 134 9.46 22.36 18.90
CA PHE A 134 8.81 22.27 17.62
C PHE A 134 9.57 21.32 16.69
N PHE A 135 10.88 21.59 16.48
CA PHE A 135 11.73 20.73 15.62
C PHE A 135 11.80 19.29 16.12
N GLN A 136 12.01 19.06 17.39
CA GLN A 136 12.04 17.71 17.96
C GLN A 136 10.78 16.91 17.63
N LYS A 137 9.59 17.51 17.82
CA LYS A 137 8.31 16.85 17.55
C LYS A 137 8.05 16.70 16.06
N MET A 138 8.41 17.71 15.25
CA MET A 138 8.25 17.68 13.80
C MET A 138 9.14 16.60 13.18
N MET A 139 10.43 16.56 13.50
CA MET A 139 11.36 15.54 13.01
C MET A 139 10.90 14.11 13.35
N SER A 140 10.44 13.88 14.57
CA SER A 140 9.87 12.60 14.96
C SER A 140 8.62 12.23 14.15
N HIS A 141 7.77 13.22 13.83
CA HIS A 141 6.58 13.04 13.04
C HIS A 141 6.87 12.69 11.58
N MET A 142 7.88 13.35 10.99
CA MET A 142 8.35 13.13 9.62
C MET A 142 9.04 11.76 9.47
N ASN A 143 9.89 11.42 10.45
CA ASN A 143 10.58 10.11 10.45
C ASN A 143 9.60 8.93 10.43
N ARG A 144 8.50 9.00 11.19
CA ARG A 144 7.45 7.95 11.16
C ARG A 144 6.72 7.83 9.81
N ARG A 145 6.90 8.80 8.92
CA ARG A 145 6.38 8.78 7.54
C ARG A 145 7.43 8.37 6.51
N GLY A 146 8.67 8.16 6.98
CA GLY A 146 9.78 7.66 6.19
C GLY A 146 10.55 8.72 5.41
N PHE A 147 10.36 10.01 5.73
CA PHE A 147 11.16 11.07 5.12
C PHE A 147 12.58 11.08 5.67
N THR A 148 13.56 11.34 4.81
CA THR A 148 14.96 11.48 5.21
C THR A 148 15.15 12.67 6.16
N TYR A 149 16.24 12.66 6.92
CA TYR A 149 16.57 13.79 7.82
C TYR A 149 16.64 15.12 7.08
N SER A 150 17.33 15.16 5.94
CA SER A 150 17.52 16.37 5.15
C SER A 150 16.18 16.97 4.69
N ILE A 151 15.31 16.16 4.09
CA ILE A 151 13.97 16.56 3.63
C ILE A 151 13.12 17.02 4.82
N SER A 152 13.15 16.26 5.90
CA SER A 152 12.39 16.57 7.13
C SER A 152 12.82 17.90 7.74
N TYR A 153 14.13 18.14 7.79
CA TYR A 153 14.68 19.38 8.36
C TYR A 153 14.30 20.60 7.52
N LYS A 154 14.53 20.55 6.19
CA LYS A 154 14.12 21.63 5.26
C LYS A 154 12.62 21.97 5.38
N ALA A 155 11.77 20.96 5.32
CA ALA A 155 10.33 21.16 5.43
C ALA A 155 9.92 21.74 6.79
N SER A 156 10.63 21.36 7.87
CA SER A 156 10.39 21.91 9.21
C SER A 156 10.80 23.36 9.33
N GLU A 157 11.91 23.78 8.67
CA GLU A 157 12.35 25.18 8.64
C GLU A 157 11.34 26.08 7.91
N VAL A 158 10.87 25.64 6.73
CA VAL A 158 9.84 26.38 5.99
C VAL A 158 8.58 26.55 6.85
N ALA A 159 8.06 25.44 7.40
CA ALA A 159 6.85 25.49 8.20
C ALA A 159 7.01 26.33 9.49
N TRP A 160 8.20 26.38 10.07
CA TRP A 160 8.49 27.25 11.20
C TRP A 160 8.48 28.73 10.81
N SER A 161 9.15 29.07 9.70
CA SER A 161 9.18 30.45 9.19
C SER A 161 7.77 30.97 8.88
N ASP A 162 6.92 30.14 8.29
CA ASP A 162 5.54 30.51 7.95
C ASP A 162 4.71 30.86 9.20
N ILE A 163 4.89 30.09 10.30
CA ILE A 163 4.19 30.38 11.56
C ILE A 163 4.63 31.75 12.10
N GLN A 164 5.94 32.04 12.11
CA GLN A 164 6.46 33.31 12.62
C GLN A 164 5.97 34.51 11.81
N ASN A 165 5.86 34.37 10.49
CA ASN A 165 5.35 35.42 9.63
C ASN A 165 3.86 35.72 9.84
N VAL A 166 3.06 34.72 10.24
CA VAL A 166 1.63 34.89 10.55
C VAL A 166 1.43 35.59 11.90
N GLU A 167 2.31 35.40 12.88
CA GLU A 167 2.23 36.02 14.21
C GLU A 167 2.65 37.51 14.18
N LEU A 168 3.29 37.96 13.11
CA LEU A 168 3.76 39.37 12.96
C LEU A 168 2.77 40.26 12.17
N GLN A 169 1.65 39.70 11.69
CA GLN A 169 0.58 40.42 10.98
C GLN A 169 -0.64 40.63 11.87
#